data_ca03f77222c3086d8e353a5d8bfdeaa8
#
_entry.id   ca03f77222c3086d8e353a5d8bfdeaa8
#
_cell.length_a   1.000
_cell.length_b   1.000
_cell.length_c   1.000
_cell.angle_alpha   90.00
_cell.angle_beta   90.00
_cell.angle_gamma   90.00
#
_symmetry.space_group_name_H-M   'P 1'
#
loop_
_entity.id
_entity.type
_entity.pdbx_description
1 polymer ?
#
loop_
_entity_poly.entity_id
_entity_poly.type
_entity_poly.pdbx_seq_one_letter_code
_entity_poly.pdbx_strand_id
1 'polypeptide(L)'
;MRKSLKTIDELNKTTEWPKLEETLKEEFYRLEKVNNDLGNDKTAQVVNQFRSQLDEVIRAKDVKLGNVLLEEIGMFFFKLTEIYQFIGMIRNFNENFGDYSWSNPTKARQLVNSGMEKIANGPDKEELGEILSPLYDMIPTTERPGDDGGLLVG
;
A
#
# COMPACT_ATOMS: atom_id res chain seq x y z
N MET A 1 30.76 -23.08 -23.43
CA MET A 1 30.24 -21.92 -22.68
C MET A 1 28.76 -21.70 -22.85
N ARG A 2 28.25 -21.68 -24.09
CA ARG A 2 26.81 -21.49 -24.32
C ARG A 2 25.96 -22.58 -23.68
N LYS A 3 26.42 -23.82 -23.69
CA LYS A 3 25.72 -24.94 -23.08
C LYS A 3 25.62 -24.80 -21.56
N SER A 4 26.68 -24.29 -20.92
CA SER A 4 26.68 -24.06 -19.47
C SER A 4 25.66 -23.02 -19.05
N LEU A 5 25.59 -21.90 -19.78
CA LEU A 5 24.63 -20.84 -19.50
C LEU A 5 23.18 -21.32 -19.67
N LYS A 6 22.95 -22.10 -20.75
CA LYS A 6 21.63 -22.67 -20.99
C LYS A 6 21.22 -23.65 -19.93
N THR A 7 22.18 -24.46 -19.45
CA THR A 7 21.95 -25.42 -18.37
C THR A 7 21.61 -24.71 -17.06
N ILE A 8 22.28 -23.59 -16.76
CA ILE A 8 22.01 -22.78 -15.57
C ILE A 8 20.59 -22.19 -15.62
N ASP A 9 20.16 -21.68 -16.80
CA ASP A 9 18.81 -21.17 -16.95
C ASP A 9 17.76 -22.26 -16.77
N GLU A 10 18.01 -23.44 -17.31
CA GLU A 10 17.11 -24.60 -17.14
C GLU A 10 17.03 -25.02 -15.69
N LEU A 11 18.18 -25.07 -15.00
CA LEU A 11 18.22 -25.38 -13.58
C LEU A 11 17.47 -24.35 -12.75
N ASN A 12 17.62 -23.06 -13.09
CA ASN A 12 16.90 -22.00 -12.41
C ASN A 12 15.39 -22.16 -12.57
N LYS A 13 14.93 -22.50 -13.78
CA LYS A 13 13.51 -22.74 -14.03
C LYS A 13 12.98 -23.93 -13.21
N THR A 14 13.76 -24.99 -13.09
CA THR A 14 13.33 -26.19 -12.38
C THR A 14 13.40 -26.05 -10.87
N THR A 15 14.35 -25.26 -10.35
CA THR A 15 14.57 -25.12 -8.90
C THR A 15 13.94 -23.87 -8.32
N GLU A 16 14.00 -22.76 -9.03
CA GLU A 16 13.49 -21.48 -8.55
C GLU A 16 12.02 -21.24 -8.87
N TRP A 17 11.55 -21.75 -10.01
CA TRP A 17 10.21 -21.43 -10.46
C TRP A 17 9.09 -21.91 -9.50
N PRO A 18 9.10 -23.16 -9.01
CA PRO A 18 8.01 -23.58 -8.12
C PRO A 18 7.92 -22.72 -6.86
N LYS A 19 9.07 -22.32 -6.32
CA LYS A 19 9.15 -21.49 -5.13
C LYS A 19 8.66 -20.07 -5.44
N LEU A 20 9.05 -19.53 -6.58
CA LEU A 20 8.62 -18.21 -7.03
C LEU A 20 7.12 -18.19 -7.29
N GLU A 21 6.59 -19.22 -7.94
CA GLU A 21 5.15 -19.35 -8.19
C GLU A 21 4.37 -19.31 -6.89
N GLU A 22 4.81 -20.07 -5.89
CA GLU A 22 4.18 -20.09 -4.57
C GLU A 22 4.21 -18.71 -3.93
N THR A 23 5.36 -18.04 -3.96
CA THR A 23 5.52 -16.69 -3.39
C THR A 23 4.64 -15.69 -4.11
N LEU A 24 4.59 -15.74 -5.44
CA LEU A 24 3.74 -14.85 -6.24
C LEU A 24 2.26 -15.01 -5.87
N LYS A 25 1.80 -16.25 -5.74
CA LYS A 25 0.41 -16.52 -5.39
C LYS A 25 0.09 -16.03 -3.98
N GLU A 26 1.00 -16.24 -3.04
CA GLU A 26 0.81 -15.77 -1.66
C GLU A 26 0.75 -14.26 -1.56
N GLU A 27 1.70 -13.57 -2.22
CA GLU A 27 1.75 -12.11 -2.18
C GLU A 27 0.57 -11.49 -2.91
N PHE A 28 0.16 -12.08 -4.03
CA PHE A 28 -1.02 -11.62 -4.75
C PHE A 28 -2.30 -11.83 -3.91
N TYR A 29 -2.41 -12.95 -3.21
CA TYR A 29 -3.54 -13.20 -2.33
C TYR A 29 -3.63 -12.16 -1.22
N ARG A 30 -2.49 -11.81 -0.63
CA ARG A 30 -2.44 -10.73 0.38
C ARG A 30 -2.87 -9.40 -0.21
N LEU A 31 -2.43 -9.11 -1.41
CA LEU A 31 -2.80 -7.88 -2.11
C LEU A 31 -4.31 -7.82 -2.35
N GLU A 32 -4.91 -8.90 -2.82
CA GLU A 32 -6.35 -8.96 -3.03
C GLU A 32 -7.10 -8.71 -1.73
N LYS A 33 -6.65 -9.32 -0.65
CA LYS A 33 -7.28 -9.17 0.66
C LYS A 33 -7.24 -7.73 1.15
N VAL A 34 -6.08 -7.10 1.06
CA VAL A 34 -5.92 -5.69 1.45
C VAL A 34 -6.76 -4.81 0.55
N ASN A 35 -6.79 -5.07 -0.75
CA ASN A 35 -7.60 -4.29 -1.67
C ASN A 35 -9.11 -4.42 -1.38
N ASN A 36 -9.58 -5.60 -0.98
CA ASN A 36 -10.98 -5.77 -0.61
C ASN A 36 -11.36 -4.94 0.62
N ASP A 37 -10.42 -4.81 1.56
CA ASP A 37 -10.68 -4.07 2.80
C ASP A 37 -10.48 -2.56 2.65
N LEU A 38 -9.52 -2.13 1.82
CA LEU A 38 -9.03 -0.76 1.80
C LEU A 38 -9.06 -0.12 0.42
N GLY A 39 -9.27 -0.91 -0.62
CA GLY A 39 -9.19 -0.43 -1.98
C GLY A 39 -10.46 0.24 -2.48
N ASN A 40 -10.38 0.75 -3.69
CA ASN A 40 -11.50 1.37 -4.41
C ASN A 40 -11.50 0.84 -5.85
N ASP A 41 -12.33 1.40 -6.71
CA ASP A 41 -12.44 0.97 -8.10
C ASP A 41 -11.11 1.12 -8.86
N LYS A 42 -10.35 2.18 -8.58
CA LYS A 42 -9.06 2.42 -9.24
C LYS A 42 -8.04 1.37 -8.82
N THR A 43 -7.95 1.07 -7.54
CA THR A 43 -7.02 0.05 -7.04
C THR A 43 -7.44 -1.35 -7.49
N ALA A 44 -8.74 -1.61 -7.60
CA ALA A 44 -9.26 -2.87 -8.11
C ALA A 44 -8.81 -3.10 -9.56
N GLN A 45 -8.79 -2.05 -10.39
CA GLN A 45 -8.30 -2.14 -11.76
C GLN A 45 -6.83 -2.54 -11.80
N VAL A 46 -6.01 -1.96 -10.92
CA VAL A 46 -4.59 -2.29 -10.83
C VAL A 46 -4.41 -3.75 -10.40
N VAL A 47 -5.18 -4.21 -9.41
CA VAL A 47 -5.13 -5.59 -8.95
C VAL A 47 -5.53 -6.55 -10.09
N ASN A 48 -6.54 -6.19 -10.88
CA ASN A 48 -6.96 -7.01 -12.02
C ASN A 48 -5.86 -7.09 -13.09
N GLN A 49 -5.11 -6.00 -13.32
CA GLN A 49 -3.95 -6.03 -14.21
C GLN A 49 -2.87 -6.97 -13.70
N PHE A 50 -2.59 -6.92 -12.40
CA PHE A 50 -1.64 -7.85 -11.79
C PHE A 50 -2.11 -9.30 -11.92
N ARG A 51 -3.41 -9.55 -11.80
CA ARG A 51 -3.95 -10.90 -11.98
C ARG A 51 -3.68 -11.43 -13.38
N SER A 52 -3.90 -10.60 -14.40
CA SER A 52 -3.62 -10.96 -15.78
C SER A 52 -2.14 -11.23 -16.01
N GLN A 53 -1.28 -10.36 -15.47
CA GLN A 53 0.16 -10.53 -15.56
C GLN A 53 0.62 -11.79 -14.85
N LEU A 54 0.03 -12.09 -13.68
CA LEU A 54 0.34 -13.30 -12.93
C LEU A 54 0.02 -14.55 -13.72
N ASP A 55 -1.16 -14.59 -14.37
CA ASP A 55 -1.56 -15.71 -15.21
C ASP A 55 -0.59 -15.94 -16.36
N GLU A 56 -0.13 -14.86 -17.00
CA GLU A 56 0.85 -14.93 -18.10
C GLU A 56 2.20 -15.45 -17.61
N VAL A 57 2.68 -14.94 -16.48
CA VAL A 57 3.96 -15.33 -15.90
C VAL A 57 3.92 -16.81 -15.49
N ILE A 58 2.83 -17.25 -14.88
CA ILE A 58 2.66 -18.66 -14.48
C ILE A 58 2.65 -19.56 -15.71
N ARG A 59 1.93 -19.16 -16.75
CA ARG A 59 1.85 -19.94 -17.98
C ARG A 59 3.20 -20.08 -18.66
N ALA A 60 3.98 -18.99 -18.68
CA ALA A 60 5.30 -18.96 -19.29
C ALA A 60 6.39 -19.53 -18.39
N LYS A 61 6.14 -19.65 -17.09
CA LYS A 61 7.14 -20.04 -16.08
C LYS A 61 8.40 -19.19 -16.16
N ASP A 62 8.20 -17.88 -16.35
CA ASP A 62 9.29 -16.92 -16.56
C ASP A 62 9.76 -16.37 -15.22
N VAL A 63 10.93 -16.85 -14.77
CA VAL A 63 11.51 -16.45 -13.48
C VAL A 63 11.80 -14.96 -13.45
N LYS A 64 12.35 -14.44 -14.52
CA LYS A 64 12.75 -13.03 -14.60
C LYS A 64 11.55 -12.10 -14.50
N LEU A 65 10.53 -12.34 -15.32
CA LEU A 65 9.30 -11.55 -15.28
C LEU A 65 8.55 -11.78 -13.96
N GLY A 66 8.63 -12.99 -13.41
CA GLY A 66 8.03 -13.30 -12.12
C GLY A 66 8.61 -12.48 -10.99
N ASN A 67 9.93 -12.31 -10.98
CA ASN A 67 10.60 -11.48 -9.97
C ASN A 67 10.23 -10.00 -10.11
N VAL A 68 10.12 -9.50 -11.34
CA VAL A 68 9.69 -8.13 -11.60
C VAL A 68 8.26 -7.94 -11.10
N LEU A 69 7.38 -8.86 -11.41
CA LEU A 69 5.99 -8.80 -10.97
C LEU A 69 5.88 -8.84 -9.45
N LEU A 70 6.66 -9.70 -8.81
CA LEU A 70 6.68 -9.81 -7.35
C LEU A 70 7.07 -8.48 -6.70
N GLU A 71 8.07 -7.81 -7.26
CA GLU A 71 8.51 -6.50 -6.79
C GLU A 71 7.42 -5.45 -6.96
N GLU A 72 6.75 -5.43 -8.11
CA GLU A 72 5.65 -4.49 -8.37
C GLU A 72 4.45 -4.72 -7.44
N ILE A 73 4.11 -5.98 -7.19
CA ILE A 73 3.06 -6.35 -6.25
C ILE A 73 3.41 -5.85 -4.84
N GLY A 74 4.67 -6.05 -4.43
CA GLY A 74 5.15 -5.59 -3.12
C GLY A 74 5.07 -4.09 -2.97
N MET A 75 5.47 -3.34 -3.99
CA MET A 75 5.41 -1.88 -3.97
C MET A 75 3.96 -1.38 -3.89
N PHE A 76 3.06 -1.99 -4.63
CA PHE A 76 1.65 -1.60 -4.60
C PHE A 76 1.00 -1.96 -3.26
N PHE A 77 1.34 -3.12 -2.71
CA PHE A 77 0.90 -3.51 -1.37
C PHE A 77 1.34 -2.47 -0.33
N PHE A 78 2.58 -2.03 -0.41
CA PHE A 78 3.12 -1.02 0.50
C PHE A 78 2.33 0.30 0.40
N LYS A 79 2.02 0.73 -0.82
CA LYS A 79 1.21 1.94 -1.03
C LYS A 79 -0.19 1.82 -0.42
N LEU A 80 -0.81 0.65 -0.54
CA LEU A 80 -2.13 0.42 0.06
C LEU A 80 -2.06 0.44 1.59
N THR A 81 -1.00 -0.12 2.17
CA THR A 81 -0.85 -0.09 3.64
C THR A 81 -0.57 1.32 4.16
N GLU A 82 0.13 2.15 3.40
CA GLU A 82 0.31 3.56 3.76
C GLU A 82 -1.03 4.30 3.76
N ILE A 83 -1.85 4.06 2.75
CA ILE A 83 -3.20 4.63 2.68
C ILE A 83 -4.00 4.22 3.92
N TYR A 84 -3.89 2.96 4.32
CA TYR A 84 -4.58 2.45 5.51
C TYR A 84 -4.15 3.19 6.77
N GLN A 85 -2.86 3.43 6.93
CA GLN A 85 -2.35 4.16 8.07
C GLN A 85 -2.88 5.59 8.11
N PHE A 86 -2.92 6.25 6.96
CA PHE A 86 -3.46 7.60 6.86
C PHE A 86 -4.95 7.64 7.20
N ILE A 87 -5.71 6.66 6.71
CA ILE A 87 -7.13 6.51 7.04
C ILE A 87 -7.30 6.35 8.56
N GLY A 88 -6.48 5.50 9.16
CA GLY A 88 -6.51 5.27 10.61
C GLY A 88 -6.24 6.54 11.40
N MET A 89 -5.26 7.34 10.96
CA MET A 89 -4.94 8.61 11.62
C MET A 89 -6.09 9.61 11.54
N ILE A 90 -6.71 9.75 10.37
CA ILE A 90 -7.84 10.67 10.20
C ILE A 90 -9.02 10.23 11.04
N ARG A 91 -9.32 8.93 11.05
CA ARG A 91 -10.39 8.40 11.90
C ARG A 91 -10.12 8.63 13.37
N ASN A 92 -8.86 8.46 13.81
CA ASN A 92 -8.47 8.73 15.18
C ASN A 92 -8.68 10.20 15.54
N PHE A 93 -8.28 11.11 14.67
CA PHE A 93 -8.52 12.54 14.90
C PHE A 93 -10.02 12.85 14.95
N ASN A 94 -10.82 12.18 14.15
CA ASN A 94 -12.27 12.38 14.17
C ASN A 94 -12.90 11.87 15.47
N GLU A 95 -12.51 10.67 15.90
CA GLU A 95 -13.09 10.05 17.08
C GLU A 95 -12.64 10.71 18.38
N ASN A 96 -11.38 11.13 18.44
CA ASN A 96 -10.75 11.68 19.63
C ASN A 96 -10.39 13.16 19.48
N PHE A 97 -11.16 13.87 18.68
CA PHE A 97 -10.87 15.27 18.32
C PHE A 97 -10.65 16.15 19.55
N GLY A 98 -11.48 16.00 20.58
CA GLY A 98 -11.41 16.80 21.80
C GLY A 98 -10.20 16.50 22.67
N ASP A 99 -9.49 15.39 22.44
CA ASP A 99 -8.32 15.02 23.21
C ASP A 99 -7.05 15.73 22.72
N TYR A 100 -7.11 16.42 21.59
CA TYR A 100 -5.96 17.08 21.01
C TYR A 100 -6.01 18.60 21.25
N SER A 101 -4.83 19.19 21.42
CA SER A 101 -4.68 20.63 21.66
C SER A 101 -4.46 21.38 20.37
N TRP A 102 -5.51 21.52 19.59
CA TRP A 102 -5.46 22.17 18.26
C TRP A 102 -5.16 23.66 18.39
N SER A 103 -4.20 24.16 17.62
CA SER A 103 -3.93 25.59 17.55
C SER A 103 -5.06 26.36 16.87
N ASN A 104 -5.78 25.70 15.97
CA ASN A 104 -6.95 26.25 15.28
C ASN A 104 -8.01 25.16 15.17
N PRO A 105 -8.85 24.99 16.22
CA PRO A 105 -9.83 23.89 16.25
C PRO A 105 -10.83 23.94 15.10
N THR A 106 -11.27 25.12 14.68
CA THR A 106 -12.23 25.27 13.59
C THR A 106 -11.66 24.74 12.30
N LYS A 107 -10.44 25.13 11.95
CA LYS A 107 -9.78 24.66 10.74
C LYS A 107 -9.45 23.16 10.83
N ALA A 108 -9.02 22.71 12.01
CA ALA A 108 -8.76 21.29 12.25
C ALA A 108 -10.00 20.46 12.00
N ARG A 109 -11.16 20.87 12.50
CA ARG A 109 -12.40 20.15 12.29
C ARG A 109 -12.80 20.11 10.81
N GLN A 110 -12.60 21.21 10.09
CA GLN A 110 -12.85 21.24 8.65
C GLN A 110 -11.98 20.26 7.89
N LEU A 111 -10.69 20.19 8.25
CA LEU A 111 -9.74 19.27 7.63
C LEU A 111 -10.10 17.81 7.92
N VAL A 112 -10.44 17.50 9.17
CA VAL A 112 -10.85 16.14 9.55
C VAL A 112 -12.11 15.73 8.80
N ASN A 113 -13.09 16.61 8.71
CA ASN A 113 -14.32 16.34 7.97
C ASN A 113 -14.05 16.10 6.49
N SER A 114 -13.16 16.88 5.89
CA SER A 114 -12.74 16.71 4.50
C SER A 114 -12.05 15.35 4.31
N GLY A 115 -11.21 14.96 5.26
CA GLY A 115 -10.55 13.65 5.23
C GLY A 115 -11.53 12.50 5.32
N MET A 116 -12.51 12.59 6.20
CA MET A 116 -13.55 11.57 6.33
C MET A 116 -14.37 11.43 5.05
N GLU A 117 -14.67 12.56 4.41
CA GLU A 117 -15.39 12.57 3.13
C GLU A 117 -14.58 11.90 2.03
N LYS A 118 -13.27 12.18 1.96
CA LYS A 118 -12.39 11.55 0.97
C LYS A 118 -12.25 10.06 1.21
N ILE A 119 -12.21 9.63 2.45
CA ILE A 119 -12.21 8.21 2.79
C ILE A 119 -13.46 7.52 2.28
N ALA A 120 -14.61 8.14 2.44
CA ALA A 120 -15.90 7.59 2.00
C ALA A 120 -15.99 7.50 0.47
N ASN A 121 -15.40 8.45 -0.26
CA ASN A 121 -15.52 8.56 -1.71
C ASN A 121 -14.37 7.93 -2.49
N GLY A 122 -13.43 7.32 -1.82
CA GLY A 122 -12.26 6.69 -2.45
C GLY A 122 -10.99 7.41 -2.02
N PRO A 123 -10.30 6.88 -1.01
CA PRO A 123 -9.12 7.55 -0.46
C PRO A 123 -7.94 7.51 -1.42
N ASP A 124 -7.21 8.63 -1.47
CA ASP A 124 -5.97 8.78 -2.20
C ASP A 124 -4.89 9.21 -1.20
N LYS A 125 -3.74 8.52 -1.25
CA LYS A 125 -2.65 8.76 -0.32
C LYS A 125 -2.20 10.21 -0.29
N GLU A 126 -2.03 10.82 -1.48
CA GLU A 126 -1.55 12.20 -1.57
C GLU A 126 -2.55 13.19 -0.98
N GLU A 127 -3.82 13.03 -1.29
CA GLU A 127 -4.87 13.88 -0.75
C GLU A 127 -4.99 13.76 0.77
N LEU A 128 -4.91 12.54 1.29
CA LEU A 128 -4.95 12.32 2.74
C LEU A 128 -3.71 12.88 3.42
N GLY A 129 -2.54 12.77 2.79
CA GLY A 129 -1.32 13.36 3.32
C GLY A 129 -1.38 14.88 3.38
N GLU A 130 -1.98 15.52 2.38
CA GLU A 130 -2.17 16.97 2.35
C GLU A 130 -3.09 17.44 3.48
N ILE A 131 -4.04 16.61 3.87
CA ILE A 131 -4.93 16.90 5.00
C ILE A 131 -4.21 16.66 6.33
N LEU A 132 -3.47 15.57 6.44
CA LEU A 132 -2.79 15.20 7.69
C LEU A 132 -1.64 16.15 8.05
N SER A 133 -0.90 16.64 7.06
CA SER A 133 0.25 17.50 7.31
C SER A 133 -0.12 18.75 8.13
N PRO A 134 -1.11 19.57 7.71
CA PRO A 134 -1.51 20.71 8.52
C PRO A 134 -2.12 20.32 9.87
N LEU A 135 -2.78 19.18 9.95
CA LEU A 135 -3.33 18.70 11.23
C LEU A 135 -2.22 18.42 12.24
N TYR A 136 -1.14 17.77 11.81
CA TYR A 136 0.01 17.52 12.66
C TYR A 136 0.66 18.81 13.11
N ASP A 137 0.71 19.82 12.24
CA ASP A 137 1.29 21.12 12.58
C ASP A 137 0.46 21.88 13.62
N MET A 138 -0.81 21.55 13.77
CA MET A 138 -1.72 22.20 14.71
C MET A 138 -1.71 21.61 16.11
N ILE A 139 -1.02 20.49 16.33
CA ILE A 139 -0.95 19.84 17.63
C ILE A 139 0.51 19.78 18.12
N PRO A 140 0.73 19.75 19.46
CA PRO A 140 2.06 19.59 20.02
C PRO A 140 2.69 18.27 19.56
N THR A 141 4.01 18.25 19.41
CA THR A 141 4.76 17.08 19.00
C THR A 141 4.48 15.87 19.90
N THR A 142 4.27 16.12 21.18
CA THR A 142 3.99 15.06 22.17
C THR A 142 2.64 14.38 21.98
N GLU A 143 1.70 15.04 21.28
CA GLU A 143 0.36 14.48 21.04
C GLU A 143 0.24 13.79 19.68
N ARG A 144 1.24 13.87 18.82
CA ARG A 144 1.13 13.36 17.44
C ARG A 144 1.09 11.84 17.39
N PRO A 145 0.02 11.25 16.83
CA PRO A 145 -0.06 9.80 16.65
C PRO A 145 1.02 9.31 15.70
N GLY A 146 1.61 8.16 15.99
CA GLY A 146 2.61 7.56 15.12
C GLY A 146 3.99 8.18 15.19
N ASP A 147 4.21 9.11 16.12
CA ASP A 147 5.51 9.77 16.28
C ASP A 147 6.60 8.73 16.60
N ASP A 148 6.28 7.76 17.43
CA ASP A 148 7.19 6.66 17.78
C ASP A 148 7.49 5.75 16.59
N GLY A 149 6.55 5.63 15.66
CA GLY A 149 6.70 4.81 14.47
C GLY A 149 7.33 5.53 13.29
N GLY A 150 7.50 6.85 13.37
CA GLY A 150 8.12 7.64 12.32
C GLY A 150 7.36 7.66 11.01
N LEU A 151 6.04 7.53 11.05
CA LEU A 151 5.21 7.37 9.86
C LEU A 151 5.23 8.57 8.92
N LEU A 152 5.38 9.77 9.47
CA LEU A 152 5.41 11.00 8.69
C LEU A 152 6.79 11.66 8.73
N VAL A 153 7.77 10.99 9.25
CA VAL A 153 9.16 11.47 9.29
C VAL A 153 9.89 10.92 8.06
N GLY A 154 10.24 11.75 7.19
CA GLY A 154 11.04 11.34 6.06
C GLY A 154 10.42 11.44 4.76
#